data_07b97247b2b318dfd3cdd53e9a3c1757
#
_entry.id   07b97247b2b318dfd3cdd53e9a3c1757
#
_cell.length_a   1.000
_cell.length_b   1.000
_cell.length_c   1.000
_cell.angle_alpha   90.00
_cell.angle_beta   90.00
_cell.angle_gamma   90.00
#
_symmetry.space_group_name_H-M   'P 1'
#
loop_
_entity.id
_entity.type
_entity.pdbx_description
1 polymer ?
#
loop_
_entity_poly.entity_id
_entity_poly.type
_entity_poly.pdbx_seq_one_letter_code
_entity_poly.pdbx_strand_id
1 'polypeptide(L)'
;MNTIHPTAIIDDCVELGDNNYIGPYCYFTGGTKVGSNNRFEAFCSVGTRPEHTDHWHKDGELTIGDNNIFRDYITINAGTDRLTSMGNGGIMLRGSHVAHDCEIEDGVTLSVNAIMLGHVHVMKHSNCGSGCQVHQHQVVGSYSMIGMGCIVPKKTRLEPGQTWVGNPARRLKTNMYALDKHDIDDYDLVEETVRYANLLKEHGL
;
A
#
# COMPACT_ATOMS: atom_id res chain seq x y z
N MET A 1 -15.48 14.60 -13.92
CA MET A 1 -15.07 15.92 -13.34
C MET A 1 -14.73 15.72 -11.89
N ASN A 2 -13.61 16.27 -11.41
CA ASN A 2 -13.13 16.11 -10.02
C ASN A 2 -13.84 17.08 -9.05
N THR A 3 -14.04 16.64 -7.80
CA THR A 3 -14.52 17.48 -6.69
C THR A 3 -13.34 17.75 -5.75
N ILE A 4 -12.82 18.98 -5.76
CA ILE A 4 -11.62 19.36 -5.02
C ILE A 4 -12.00 20.43 -3.98
N HIS A 5 -11.68 20.18 -2.71
CA HIS A 5 -11.93 21.14 -1.65
C HIS A 5 -11.01 22.38 -1.81
N PRO A 6 -11.51 23.62 -1.60
CA PRO A 6 -10.73 24.84 -1.82
C PRO A 6 -9.43 24.98 -1.00
N THR A 7 -9.27 24.21 0.08
CA THR A 7 -8.06 24.21 0.89
C THR A 7 -7.06 23.10 0.51
N ALA A 8 -7.38 22.28 -0.48
CA ALA A 8 -6.43 21.31 -1.00
C ALA A 8 -5.33 22.01 -1.81
N ILE A 9 -4.11 21.55 -1.70
CA ILE A 9 -2.96 22.02 -2.47
C ILE A 9 -2.55 20.91 -3.41
N ILE A 10 -2.54 21.21 -4.71
CA ILE A 10 -2.16 20.26 -5.75
C ILE A 10 -1.14 20.97 -6.64
N ASP A 11 0.07 20.43 -6.69
CA ASP A 11 1.15 20.99 -7.51
C ASP A 11 0.84 20.80 -9.00
N ASP A 12 1.32 21.72 -9.83
CA ASP A 12 1.03 21.77 -11.28
C ASP A 12 1.48 20.50 -12.05
N CYS A 13 2.43 19.73 -11.48
CA CYS A 13 2.92 18.50 -12.08
C CYS A 13 2.10 17.25 -11.76
N VAL A 14 1.03 17.37 -10.97
CA VAL A 14 0.16 16.25 -10.59
C VAL A 14 -0.87 15.99 -11.67
N GLU A 15 -0.97 14.76 -12.12
CA GLU A 15 -1.98 14.31 -13.08
C GLU A 15 -3.15 13.62 -12.37
N LEU A 16 -4.37 14.10 -12.58
CA LEU A 16 -5.59 13.52 -12.01
C LEU A 16 -6.52 13.00 -13.12
N GLY A 17 -6.94 11.76 -13.01
CA GLY A 17 -8.05 11.21 -13.79
C GLY A 17 -9.39 11.85 -13.42
N ASP A 18 -10.49 11.18 -13.72
CA ASP A 18 -11.83 11.71 -13.52
C ASP A 18 -12.51 11.24 -12.23
N ASN A 19 -13.51 12.03 -11.80
CA ASN A 19 -14.42 11.71 -10.68
C ASN A 19 -13.71 11.47 -9.33
N ASN A 20 -12.56 12.08 -9.13
CA ASN A 20 -11.88 12.02 -7.82
C ASN A 20 -12.52 13.03 -6.85
N TYR A 21 -12.64 12.64 -5.58
CA TYR A 21 -12.93 13.52 -4.46
C TYR A 21 -11.64 13.78 -3.68
N ILE A 22 -11.27 15.06 -3.55
CA ILE A 22 -10.11 15.50 -2.77
C ILE A 22 -10.59 16.41 -1.65
N GLY A 23 -10.50 15.94 -0.43
CA GLY A 23 -10.98 16.57 0.79
C GLY A 23 -10.11 17.75 1.26
N PRO A 24 -10.48 18.37 2.40
CA PRO A 24 -9.80 19.55 2.89
C PRO A 24 -8.36 19.24 3.35
N TYR A 25 -7.48 20.22 3.11
CA TYR A 25 -6.07 20.20 3.53
C TYR A 25 -5.27 19.01 3.02
N CYS A 26 -5.69 18.41 1.92
CA CYS A 26 -4.87 17.41 1.22
C CYS A 26 -3.74 18.11 0.48
N TYR A 27 -2.58 17.46 0.42
CA TYR A 27 -1.41 17.92 -0.34
C TYR A 27 -0.96 16.85 -1.33
N PHE A 28 -0.93 17.21 -2.61
CA PHE A 28 -0.47 16.37 -3.71
C PHE A 28 0.74 17.02 -4.37
N THR A 29 1.83 16.29 -4.54
CA THR A 29 3.09 16.82 -5.06
C THR A 29 3.87 15.79 -5.84
N GLY A 30 5.05 16.17 -6.33
CA GLY A 30 5.94 15.31 -7.10
C GLY A 30 5.35 14.86 -8.43
N GLY A 31 5.96 13.88 -9.05
CA GLY A 31 5.48 13.22 -10.26
C GLY A 31 4.29 12.29 -9.99
N THR A 32 3.26 12.78 -9.29
CA THR A 32 2.12 11.95 -8.87
C THR A 32 1.07 11.85 -9.98
N LYS A 33 0.69 10.61 -10.33
CA LYS A 33 -0.40 10.30 -11.26
C LYS A 33 -1.48 9.52 -10.51
N VAL A 34 -2.69 10.04 -10.55
CA VAL A 34 -3.87 9.45 -9.88
C VAL A 34 -4.90 9.09 -10.93
N GLY A 35 -5.38 7.87 -10.93
CA GLY A 35 -6.46 7.40 -11.79
C GLY A 35 -7.80 8.05 -11.45
N SER A 36 -8.88 7.34 -11.68
CA SER A 36 -10.25 7.85 -11.58
C SER A 36 -11.03 7.25 -10.40
N ASN A 37 -12.09 7.95 -9.98
CA ASN A 37 -13.02 7.50 -8.94
C ASN A 37 -12.36 7.27 -7.56
N ASN A 38 -11.26 7.92 -7.27
CA ASN A 38 -10.60 7.83 -5.97
C ASN A 38 -11.21 8.84 -4.98
N ARG A 39 -11.18 8.48 -3.70
CA ARG A 39 -11.67 9.33 -2.64
C ARG A 39 -10.59 9.58 -1.59
N PHE A 40 -10.14 10.81 -1.47
CA PHE A 40 -9.19 11.26 -0.45
C PHE A 40 -9.94 12.10 0.60
N GLU A 41 -9.96 11.65 1.84
CA GLU A 41 -10.53 12.40 2.96
C GLU A 41 -9.57 13.52 3.41
N ALA A 42 -9.74 14.08 4.59
CA ALA A 42 -8.96 15.24 5.01
C ALA A 42 -7.49 14.93 5.34
N PHE A 43 -6.59 15.89 5.12
CA PHE A 43 -5.19 15.85 5.53
C PHE A 43 -4.36 14.70 4.96
N CYS A 44 -4.66 14.27 3.74
CA CYS A 44 -3.84 13.31 3.02
C CYS A 44 -2.59 13.97 2.45
N SER A 45 -1.41 13.34 2.58
CA SER A 45 -0.16 13.77 1.94
C SER A 45 0.26 12.73 0.92
N VAL A 46 0.26 13.10 -0.37
CA VAL A 46 0.38 12.18 -1.50
C VAL A 46 1.52 12.62 -2.43
N GLY A 47 2.46 11.71 -2.69
CA GLY A 47 3.62 11.97 -3.55
C GLY A 47 4.71 12.80 -2.90
N THR A 48 4.68 12.94 -1.56
CA THR A 48 5.71 13.67 -0.83
C THR A 48 7.08 13.01 -0.96
N ARG A 49 8.13 13.79 -0.77
CA ARG A 49 9.51 13.32 -0.85
C ARG A 49 9.74 12.11 0.04
N PRO A 50 10.62 11.18 -0.39
CA PRO A 50 10.90 9.97 0.37
C PRO A 50 11.54 10.30 1.73
N GLU A 51 11.14 9.59 2.75
CA GLU A 51 11.78 9.64 4.08
C GLU A 51 13.05 8.78 4.07
N HIS A 52 14.06 9.25 3.32
CA HIS A 52 15.32 8.56 3.11
C HIS A 52 16.49 9.52 3.29
N THR A 53 17.52 9.12 4.04
CA THR A 53 18.66 9.98 4.40
C THR A 53 19.40 10.57 3.21
N ASP A 54 19.52 9.83 2.12
CA ASP A 54 20.29 10.22 0.94
C ASP A 54 19.42 10.77 -0.20
N HIS A 55 18.09 10.62 -0.12
CA HIS A 55 17.16 10.96 -1.21
C HIS A 55 16.09 11.99 -0.82
N TRP A 56 16.12 12.54 0.39
CA TRP A 56 15.11 13.50 0.90
C TRP A 56 14.93 14.75 0.01
N HIS A 57 15.91 15.06 -0.86
CA HIS A 57 15.91 16.23 -1.74
C HIS A 57 15.45 15.92 -3.18
N LYS A 58 15.20 14.66 -3.51
CA LYS A 58 14.74 14.26 -4.85
C LYS A 58 13.22 14.26 -4.92
N ASP A 59 12.71 14.71 -6.05
CA ASP A 59 11.32 14.51 -6.43
C ASP A 59 11.25 13.16 -7.14
N GLY A 60 10.38 12.27 -6.67
CA GLY A 60 10.18 10.94 -7.22
C GLY A 60 8.82 10.82 -7.91
N GLU A 61 8.49 9.62 -8.34
CA GLU A 61 7.22 9.32 -9.00
C GLU A 61 6.33 8.45 -8.13
N LEU A 62 5.01 8.69 -8.22
CA LEU A 62 3.96 7.90 -7.59
C LEU A 62 2.83 7.68 -8.59
N THR A 63 2.34 6.43 -8.68
CA THR A 63 1.10 6.14 -9.42
C THR A 63 0.06 5.53 -8.50
N ILE A 64 -1.18 5.98 -8.64
CA ILE A 64 -2.34 5.45 -7.94
C ILE A 64 -3.39 5.09 -9.01
N GLY A 65 -3.90 3.87 -8.95
CA GLY A 65 -4.95 3.39 -9.84
C GLY A 65 -6.32 3.97 -9.53
N ASP A 66 -7.36 3.22 -9.81
CA ASP A 66 -8.75 3.64 -9.76
C ASP A 66 -9.49 3.11 -8.52
N ASN A 67 -10.59 3.78 -8.15
CA ASN A 67 -11.58 3.29 -7.17
C ASN A 67 -11.02 3.07 -5.75
N ASN A 68 -9.98 3.80 -5.36
CA ASN A 68 -9.38 3.68 -4.03
C ASN A 68 -10.03 4.63 -3.01
N ILE A 69 -9.97 4.25 -1.74
CA ILE A 69 -10.45 5.05 -0.60
C ILE A 69 -9.28 5.35 0.35
N PHE A 70 -9.00 6.62 0.52
CA PHE A 70 -7.96 7.13 1.40
C PHE A 70 -8.61 7.92 2.54
N ARG A 71 -8.47 7.44 3.77
CA ARG A 71 -9.01 8.10 4.95
C ARG A 71 -8.04 9.16 5.47
N ASP A 72 -8.48 9.87 6.47
CA ASP A 72 -7.79 11.02 7.03
C ASP A 72 -6.35 10.73 7.47
N TYR A 73 -5.43 11.67 7.22
CA TYR A 73 -4.03 11.62 7.65
C TYR A 73 -3.20 10.48 7.06
N ILE A 74 -3.58 9.93 5.92
CA ILE A 74 -2.71 8.98 5.24
C ILE A 74 -1.50 9.70 4.62
N THR A 75 -0.41 8.97 4.47
CA THR A 75 0.77 9.47 3.76
C THR A 75 1.30 8.44 2.78
N ILE A 76 1.66 8.90 1.57
CA ILE A 76 2.30 8.06 0.54
C ILE A 76 3.49 8.85 0.00
N ASN A 77 4.71 8.29 0.15
CA ASN A 77 5.89 8.89 -0.43
C ASN A 77 6.04 8.54 -1.91
N ALA A 78 6.61 9.45 -2.68
CA ALA A 78 7.12 9.14 -4.01
C ALA A 78 8.34 8.21 -3.92
N GLY A 79 8.70 7.56 -5.02
CA GLY A 79 9.84 6.66 -5.09
C GLY A 79 11.18 7.37 -5.04
N THR A 80 12.25 6.59 -4.82
CA THR A 80 13.65 7.07 -4.92
C THR A 80 14.30 6.62 -6.21
N ASP A 81 14.50 5.33 -6.35
CA ASP A 81 15.09 4.67 -7.52
C ASP A 81 14.06 3.84 -8.30
N ARG A 82 12.91 3.58 -7.69
CA ARG A 82 11.79 2.87 -8.29
C ARG A 82 10.51 3.70 -8.12
N LEU A 83 9.51 3.40 -8.92
CA LEU A 83 8.17 3.96 -8.79
C LEU A 83 7.52 3.45 -7.49
N THR A 84 6.94 4.34 -6.69
CA THR A 84 5.95 3.93 -5.70
C THR A 84 4.61 3.76 -6.40
N SER A 85 3.92 2.65 -6.16
CA SER A 85 2.64 2.40 -6.84
C SER A 85 1.57 1.84 -5.90
N MET A 86 0.32 2.21 -6.19
CA MET A 86 -0.88 1.62 -5.61
C MET A 86 -1.86 1.28 -6.71
N GLY A 87 -2.34 0.03 -6.73
CA GLY A 87 -3.30 -0.50 -7.69
C GLY A 87 -4.72 0.04 -7.49
N ASN A 88 -5.71 -0.77 -7.84
CA ASN A 88 -7.12 -0.41 -7.86
C ASN A 88 -7.88 -0.95 -6.64
N GLY A 89 -8.97 -0.26 -6.26
CA GLY A 89 -9.92 -0.75 -5.26
C GLY A 89 -9.34 -0.95 -3.86
N GLY A 90 -8.20 -0.36 -3.57
CA GLY A 90 -7.54 -0.43 -2.27
C GLY A 90 -8.15 0.53 -1.25
N ILE A 91 -7.88 0.25 0.02
CA ILE A 91 -8.35 1.09 1.14
C ILE A 91 -7.16 1.39 2.05
N MET A 92 -6.88 2.67 2.26
CA MET A 92 -5.96 3.15 3.29
C MET A 92 -6.76 3.83 4.41
N LEU A 93 -6.79 3.23 5.59
CA LEU A 93 -7.48 3.79 6.74
C LEU A 93 -6.59 4.81 7.47
N ARG A 94 -7.20 5.59 8.36
CA ARG A 94 -6.60 6.74 9.03
C ARG A 94 -5.17 6.49 9.51
N GLY A 95 -4.27 7.41 9.14
CA GLY A 95 -2.89 7.42 9.61
C GLY A 95 -2.02 6.28 9.08
N SER A 96 -2.50 5.49 8.11
CA SER A 96 -1.65 4.50 7.45
C SER A 96 -0.60 5.19 6.56
N HIS A 97 0.54 4.51 6.39
CA HIS A 97 1.68 5.04 5.67
C HIS A 97 2.24 4.03 4.66
N VAL A 98 2.55 4.54 3.48
CA VAL A 98 3.29 3.83 2.44
C VAL A 98 4.56 4.63 2.14
N ALA A 99 5.71 4.06 2.48
CA ALA A 99 7.00 4.67 2.21
C ALA A 99 7.39 4.54 0.72
N HIS A 100 8.55 5.07 0.39
CA HIS A 100 9.09 5.11 -0.97
C HIS A 100 9.32 3.72 -1.58
N ASP A 101 9.25 3.62 -2.91
CA ASP A 101 9.54 2.41 -3.70
C ASP A 101 8.66 1.20 -3.35
N CYS A 102 7.52 1.43 -2.70
CA CYS A 102 6.55 0.38 -2.39
C CYS A 102 5.65 0.07 -3.58
N GLU A 103 5.23 -1.19 -3.67
CA GLU A 103 4.21 -1.64 -4.61
C GLU A 103 3.03 -2.23 -3.83
N ILE A 104 1.87 -1.57 -3.91
CA ILE A 104 0.63 -1.99 -3.25
C ILE A 104 -0.34 -2.43 -4.36
N GLU A 105 -0.65 -3.72 -4.43
CA GLU A 105 -1.50 -4.25 -5.49
C GLU A 105 -3.00 -4.01 -5.27
N ASP A 106 -3.82 -4.51 -6.19
CA ASP A 106 -5.28 -4.33 -6.19
C ASP A 106 -5.94 -4.89 -4.93
N GLY A 107 -6.96 -4.19 -4.44
CA GLY A 107 -7.82 -4.62 -3.34
C GLY A 107 -7.14 -4.72 -1.98
N VAL A 108 -5.92 -4.20 -1.83
CA VAL A 108 -5.20 -4.20 -0.54
C VAL A 108 -5.86 -3.26 0.45
N THR A 109 -5.99 -3.71 1.69
CA THR A 109 -6.43 -2.86 2.82
C THR A 109 -5.28 -2.60 3.78
N LEU A 110 -4.92 -1.33 3.96
CA LEU A 110 -4.03 -0.87 5.03
C LEU A 110 -4.89 -0.27 6.15
N SER A 111 -5.02 -0.98 7.26
CA SER A 111 -5.84 -0.55 8.39
C SER A 111 -5.21 0.64 9.15
N VAL A 112 -5.92 1.14 10.14
CA VAL A 112 -5.51 2.32 10.93
C VAL A 112 -4.07 2.20 11.43
N ASN A 113 -3.22 3.19 11.09
CA ASN A 113 -1.80 3.25 11.45
C ASN A 113 -0.98 2.03 10.99
N ALA A 114 -1.38 1.33 9.94
CA ALA A 114 -0.53 0.34 9.29
C ALA A 114 0.62 1.03 8.55
N ILE A 115 1.85 0.51 8.67
CA ILE A 115 3.06 1.13 8.13
C ILE A 115 3.79 0.15 7.22
N MET A 116 3.92 0.52 5.95
CA MET A 116 4.73 -0.18 4.96
C MET A 116 6.03 0.60 4.76
N LEU A 117 7.15 0.07 5.24
CA LEU A 117 8.47 0.70 5.07
C LEU A 117 8.97 0.55 3.63
N GLY A 118 10.04 1.26 3.27
CA GLY A 118 10.53 1.34 1.89
C GLY A 118 10.71 0.00 1.18
N HIS A 119 10.40 -0.05 -0.11
CA HIS A 119 10.51 -1.24 -0.98
C HIS A 119 9.62 -2.42 -0.55
N VAL A 120 8.56 -2.20 0.20
CA VAL A 120 7.60 -3.26 0.53
C VAL A 120 6.68 -3.53 -0.64
N HIS A 121 6.48 -4.80 -0.98
CA HIS A 121 5.50 -5.25 -1.96
C HIS A 121 4.33 -5.94 -1.22
N VAL A 122 3.14 -5.40 -1.32
CA VAL A 122 1.92 -6.02 -0.77
C VAL A 122 1.09 -6.56 -1.92
N MET A 123 1.02 -7.87 -2.03
CA MET A 123 0.27 -8.54 -3.09
C MET A 123 -1.25 -8.40 -2.87
N LYS A 124 -2.00 -8.60 -3.96
CA LYS A 124 -3.44 -8.33 -4.06
C LYS A 124 -4.28 -8.91 -2.92
N HIS A 125 -5.34 -8.19 -2.58
CA HIS A 125 -6.37 -8.59 -1.61
C HIS A 125 -5.86 -8.92 -0.21
N SER A 126 -4.64 -8.48 0.12
CA SER A 126 -4.10 -8.62 1.48
C SER A 126 -4.65 -7.55 2.42
N ASN A 127 -4.76 -7.88 3.69
CA ASN A 127 -5.22 -6.97 4.73
C ASN A 127 -4.11 -6.80 5.79
N CYS A 128 -3.58 -5.59 5.90
CA CYS A 128 -2.60 -5.20 6.90
C CYS A 128 -3.32 -4.54 8.08
N GLY A 129 -3.45 -5.26 9.19
CA GLY A 129 -4.22 -4.87 10.37
C GLY A 129 -3.67 -3.63 11.09
N SER A 130 -4.52 -3.03 11.93
CA SER A 130 -4.20 -1.77 12.61
C SER A 130 -2.90 -1.82 13.40
N GLY A 131 -2.04 -0.82 13.19
CA GLY A 131 -0.75 -0.70 13.88
C GLY A 131 0.29 -1.75 13.49
N CYS A 132 0.06 -2.55 12.46
CA CYS A 132 1.11 -3.44 11.95
C CYS A 132 2.23 -2.64 11.28
N GLN A 133 3.45 -3.17 11.33
CA GLN A 133 4.61 -2.58 10.67
C GLN A 133 5.33 -3.65 9.86
N VAL A 134 5.58 -3.37 8.59
CA VAL A 134 6.29 -4.27 7.69
C VAL A 134 7.64 -3.68 7.36
N HIS A 135 8.70 -4.41 7.72
CA HIS A 135 10.09 -4.00 7.48
C HIS A 135 10.35 -3.83 5.98
N GLN A 136 11.25 -2.90 5.65
CA GLN A 136 11.64 -2.64 4.26
C GLN A 136 12.07 -3.91 3.49
N HIS A 137 11.82 -3.89 2.18
CA HIS A 137 12.09 -4.98 1.24
C HIS A 137 11.27 -6.26 1.46
N GLN A 138 10.27 -6.28 2.34
CA GLN A 138 9.43 -7.45 2.54
C GLN A 138 8.36 -7.59 1.45
N VAL A 139 7.98 -8.83 1.17
CA VAL A 139 6.83 -9.18 0.31
C VAL A 139 5.74 -9.79 1.19
N VAL A 140 4.55 -9.21 1.16
CA VAL A 140 3.33 -9.75 1.79
C VAL A 140 2.55 -10.51 0.74
N GLY A 141 2.38 -11.81 0.92
CA GLY A 141 1.68 -12.66 -0.04
C GLY A 141 0.19 -12.32 -0.17
N SER A 142 -0.38 -12.55 -1.35
CA SER A 142 -1.79 -12.30 -1.66
C SER A 142 -2.76 -12.99 -0.70
N TYR A 143 -3.93 -12.38 -0.49
CA TYR A 143 -4.98 -12.92 0.39
C TYR A 143 -4.52 -13.11 1.86
N SER A 144 -3.40 -12.53 2.24
CA SER A 144 -2.86 -12.64 3.60
C SER A 144 -3.54 -11.67 4.56
N MET A 145 -3.55 -12.03 5.84
CA MET A 145 -3.95 -11.16 6.94
C MET A 145 -2.76 -10.93 7.88
N ILE A 146 -2.30 -9.72 7.97
CA ILE A 146 -1.35 -9.29 9.00
C ILE A 146 -2.15 -8.76 10.17
N GLY A 147 -2.09 -9.42 11.32
CA GLY A 147 -2.89 -9.08 12.51
C GLY A 147 -2.55 -7.71 13.10
N MET A 148 -3.43 -7.19 13.96
CA MET A 148 -3.22 -5.92 14.66
C MET A 148 -1.91 -5.95 15.47
N GLY A 149 -1.14 -4.85 15.44
CA GLY A 149 0.11 -4.71 16.17
C GLY A 149 1.20 -5.69 15.78
N CYS A 150 1.04 -6.41 14.68
CA CYS A 150 2.03 -7.36 14.19
C CYS A 150 3.26 -6.60 13.65
N ILE A 151 4.45 -7.01 14.07
CA ILE A 151 5.72 -6.47 13.58
C ILE A 151 6.40 -7.53 12.73
N VAL A 152 6.56 -7.20 11.44
CA VAL A 152 7.19 -8.08 10.45
C VAL A 152 8.66 -7.68 10.30
N PRO A 153 9.60 -8.44 10.88
CA PRO A 153 11.04 -8.15 10.76
C PRO A 153 11.57 -8.57 9.38
N LYS A 154 12.81 -8.18 9.12
CA LYS A 154 13.55 -8.55 7.90
C LYS A 154 13.59 -10.07 7.71
N LYS A 155 13.47 -10.52 6.46
CA LYS A 155 13.53 -11.96 6.05
C LYS A 155 12.37 -12.82 6.58
N THR A 156 11.25 -12.23 6.97
CA THR A 156 10.04 -12.99 7.29
C THR A 156 9.38 -13.47 5.98
N ARG A 157 8.98 -14.74 5.93
CA ARG A 157 8.26 -15.32 4.79
C ARG A 157 6.76 -15.20 5.04
N LEU A 158 6.11 -14.24 4.37
CA LEU A 158 4.66 -13.97 4.51
C LEU A 158 3.91 -14.58 3.34
N GLU A 159 3.79 -15.91 3.35
CA GLU A 159 3.19 -16.70 2.27
C GLU A 159 1.74 -16.32 2.00
N PRO A 160 1.27 -16.45 0.72
CA PRO A 160 -0.12 -16.21 0.34
C PRO A 160 -1.14 -17.00 1.16
N GLY A 161 -2.33 -16.43 1.35
CA GLY A 161 -3.44 -17.08 2.02
C GLY A 161 -3.24 -17.37 3.51
N GLN A 162 -2.30 -16.70 4.18
CA GLN A 162 -2.00 -16.96 5.59
C GLN A 162 -2.33 -15.79 6.50
N THR A 163 -2.60 -16.09 7.77
CA THR A 163 -2.76 -15.12 8.86
C THR A 163 -1.50 -15.07 9.71
N TRP A 164 -0.96 -13.88 9.92
CA TRP A 164 0.28 -13.60 10.64
C TRP A 164 0.02 -12.72 11.85
N VAL A 165 0.61 -13.02 13.00
CA VAL A 165 0.38 -12.29 14.24
C VAL A 165 1.65 -12.17 15.08
N GLY A 166 1.67 -11.17 15.96
CA GLY A 166 2.67 -11.03 17.02
C GLY A 166 3.87 -10.15 16.65
N ASN A 167 4.78 -10.02 17.61
CA ASN A 167 6.06 -9.32 17.51
C ASN A 167 7.16 -10.23 18.09
N PRO A 168 8.02 -10.84 17.27
CA PRO A 168 8.00 -10.84 15.80
C PRO A 168 6.82 -11.62 15.21
N ALA A 169 6.50 -11.31 13.94
CA ALA A 169 5.44 -11.96 13.18
C ALA A 169 5.65 -13.49 13.10
N ARG A 170 4.58 -14.24 13.33
CA ARG A 170 4.53 -15.70 13.18
C ARG A 170 3.22 -16.11 12.51
N ARG A 171 3.29 -17.18 11.73
CA ARG A 171 2.09 -17.76 11.11
C ARG A 171 1.15 -18.29 12.20
N LEU A 172 -0.13 -17.92 12.09
CA LEU A 172 -1.19 -18.38 12.99
C LEU A 172 -2.01 -19.49 12.34
N LYS A 173 -2.54 -19.26 11.15
CA LYS A 173 -3.44 -20.18 10.44
C LYS A 173 -3.60 -19.78 8.98
N THR A 174 -4.24 -20.62 8.19
CA THR A 174 -4.73 -20.25 6.85
C THR A 174 -5.84 -19.20 6.96
N ASN A 175 -5.84 -18.22 6.08
CA ASN A 175 -6.84 -17.15 6.02
C ASN A 175 -8.06 -17.58 5.18
N MET A 176 -8.79 -18.58 5.66
CA MET A 176 -9.97 -19.12 4.95
C MET A 176 -10.95 -18.03 4.58
N TYR A 177 -11.13 -17.01 5.43
CA TYR A 177 -12.05 -15.91 5.14
C TYR A 177 -11.70 -15.17 3.83
N ALA A 178 -10.43 -14.89 3.59
CA ALA A 178 -10.03 -14.22 2.35
C ALA A 178 -10.13 -15.16 1.15
N LEU A 179 -9.74 -16.42 1.30
CA LEU A 179 -9.83 -17.41 0.23
C LEU A 179 -11.29 -17.63 -0.19
N ASP A 180 -12.20 -17.85 0.76
CA ASP A 180 -13.64 -18.01 0.50
C ASP A 180 -14.27 -16.75 -0.12
N LYS A 181 -13.92 -15.57 0.40
CA LYS A 181 -14.44 -14.28 -0.10
C LYS A 181 -14.09 -14.02 -1.56
N HIS A 182 -12.95 -14.50 -2.01
CA HIS A 182 -12.43 -14.26 -3.35
C HIS A 182 -12.51 -15.51 -4.24
N ASP A 183 -13.22 -16.57 -3.80
CA ASP A 183 -13.39 -17.84 -4.51
C ASP A 183 -12.05 -18.46 -4.95
N ILE A 184 -11.03 -18.41 -4.07
CA ILE A 184 -9.67 -18.88 -4.36
C ILE A 184 -9.58 -20.37 -4.03
N ASP A 185 -9.37 -21.20 -5.04
CA ASP A 185 -9.13 -22.62 -4.88
C ASP A 185 -7.64 -22.97 -4.67
N ASP A 186 -7.35 -24.25 -4.50
CA ASP A 186 -5.99 -24.73 -4.29
C ASP A 186 -5.06 -24.45 -5.48
N TYR A 187 -5.60 -24.46 -6.71
CA TYR A 187 -4.81 -24.15 -7.91
C TYR A 187 -4.44 -22.68 -7.96
N ASP A 188 -5.40 -21.79 -7.75
CA ASP A 188 -5.16 -20.34 -7.66
C ASP A 188 -4.11 -20.01 -6.60
N LEU A 189 -4.22 -20.65 -5.44
CA LEU A 189 -3.28 -20.43 -4.34
C LEU A 189 -1.86 -20.90 -4.68
N VAL A 190 -1.73 -21.98 -5.45
CA VAL A 190 -0.43 -22.46 -5.97
C VAL A 190 0.16 -21.44 -6.94
N GLU A 191 -0.62 -20.88 -7.87
CA GLU A 191 -0.15 -19.84 -8.79
C GLU A 191 0.35 -18.62 -8.04
N GLU A 192 -0.41 -18.14 -7.05
CA GLU A 192 0.01 -17.01 -6.21
C GLU A 192 1.27 -17.32 -5.38
N THR A 193 1.43 -18.57 -4.95
CA THR A 193 2.65 -19.00 -4.22
C THR A 193 3.87 -18.99 -5.14
N VAL A 194 3.73 -19.42 -6.39
CA VAL A 194 4.80 -19.36 -7.39
C VAL A 194 5.17 -17.89 -7.68
N ARG A 195 4.18 -17.02 -7.88
CA ARG A 195 4.38 -15.59 -8.08
C ARG A 195 5.11 -14.96 -6.89
N TYR A 196 4.66 -15.24 -5.67
CA TYR A 196 5.32 -14.81 -4.44
C TYR A 196 6.79 -15.26 -4.37
N ALA A 197 7.08 -16.51 -4.70
CA ALA A 197 8.45 -17.02 -4.70
C ALA A 197 9.37 -16.30 -5.71
N ASN A 198 8.83 -15.85 -6.84
CA ASN A 198 9.58 -15.04 -7.81
C ASN A 198 9.85 -13.63 -7.27
N LEU A 199 8.84 -12.96 -6.71
CA LEU A 199 8.99 -11.66 -6.07
C LEU A 199 10.02 -11.68 -4.93
N LEU A 200 10.06 -12.75 -4.13
CA LEU A 200 11.10 -12.88 -3.10
C LEU A 200 12.51 -12.83 -3.68
N LYS A 201 12.76 -13.48 -4.83
CA LYS A 201 14.07 -13.44 -5.50
C LYS A 201 14.40 -12.03 -5.98
N GLU A 202 13.42 -11.32 -6.54
CA GLU A 202 13.57 -9.94 -7.02
C GLU A 202 13.90 -8.98 -5.86
N HIS A 203 13.35 -9.23 -4.67
CA HIS A 203 13.61 -8.47 -3.44
C HIS A 203 14.86 -8.94 -2.67
N GLY A 204 15.58 -9.95 -3.15
CA GLY A 204 16.78 -10.47 -2.49
C GLY A 204 16.50 -11.21 -1.17
N LEU A 205 15.33 -11.87 -1.07
CA LEU A 205 14.83 -12.58 0.11
C LEU A 205 14.93 -14.11 -0.03
#